data_10cac5680fecb56e2d4c9a2ed88742e1
#
_entry.id   10cac5680fecb56e2d4c9a2ed88742e1
#
_cell.length_a   1.000
_cell.length_b   1.000
_cell.length_c   1.000
_cell.angle_alpha   90.00
_cell.angle_beta   90.00
_cell.angle_gamma   90.00
#
_symmetry.space_group_name_H-M   'P 1'
#
loop_
_entity.id
_entity.type
_entity.pdbx_description
1 polymer ?
#
loop_
_entity_poly.entity_id
_entity_poly.type
_entity_poly.pdbx_seq_one_letter_code
_entity_poly.pdbx_strand_id
1 'polypeptide(L)'
;MNQARKRTTMQKVLSMILVLVMLLSLMSMSAFTMATNETGASSSARNDFMRVFHLDCGRKYFSVAEIKSLIDTASAANYTHIELAVGNDSLRFLLDDMSVTVDGKTYASDDVKTQIHNGNVKYYDAGSVNELSQSDMDAIIAYAQSKNISIIPLINTPGHMDAILSAATSLTGVNCSAYDSVRTIDVANTTAVAFTQALLQKYINYFAGKGCGYFNMGADEYANDKTDGFAALIKDKKYGNFVSYVNAVAAQIVACHT
;
A
#
# COMPACT_ATOMS: atom_id res chain seq x y z
N MET A 1 -1.14 73.36 28.87
CA MET A 1 -2.44 72.70 29.13
C MET A 1 -2.95 71.79 27.97
N ASN A 2 -2.23 71.61 26.89
CA ASN A 2 -2.79 70.90 25.68
C ASN A 2 -2.32 69.44 25.53
N GLN A 3 -1.23 69.02 26.16
CA GLN A 3 -0.73 67.62 26.02
C GLN A 3 -1.44 66.59 26.91
N ALA A 4 -1.80 66.97 28.12
CA ALA A 4 -2.50 66.09 29.05
C ALA A 4 -3.91 65.73 28.57
N ARG A 5 -4.60 66.68 27.90
CA ARG A 5 -5.94 66.46 27.36
C ARG A 5 -5.94 65.54 26.15
N LYS A 6 -4.90 65.55 25.34
CA LYS A 6 -4.74 64.63 24.20
C LYS A 6 -4.41 63.18 24.65
N ARG A 7 -3.61 62.99 25.75
CA ARG A 7 -3.34 61.68 26.30
C ARG A 7 -4.58 61.00 26.89
N THR A 8 -5.43 61.73 27.59
CA THR A 8 -6.67 61.20 28.15
C THR A 8 -7.68 60.81 27.10
N THR A 9 -7.75 61.55 25.98
CA THR A 9 -8.66 61.22 24.87
C THR A 9 -8.16 59.98 24.10
N MET A 10 -6.88 59.88 23.88
CA MET A 10 -6.27 58.69 23.20
C MET A 10 -6.41 57.42 24.03
N GLN A 11 -6.25 57.49 25.38
CA GLN A 11 -6.49 56.38 26.28
C GLN A 11 -7.97 55.91 26.29
N LYS A 12 -8.91 56.86 26.23
CA LYS A 12 -10.34 56.52 26.16
C LYS A 12 -10.71 55.87 24.85
N VAL A 13 -10.13 56.32 23.71
CA VAL A 13 -10.35 55.72 22.39
C VAL A 13 -9.75 54.30 22.34
N LEU A 14 -8.54 54.12 22.89
CA LEU A 14 -7.88 52.80 22.95
C LEU A 14 -8.67 51.82 23.83
N SER A 15 -9.21 52.27 24.96
CA SER A 15 -10.05 51.48 25.85
C SER A 15 -11.39 51.08 25.18
N MET A 16 -11.99 51.96 24.42
CA MET A 16 -13.22 51.66 23.65
C MET A 16 -12.97 50.66 22.53
N ILE A 17 -11.85 50.75 21.83
CA ILE A 17 -11.45 49.77 20.79
C ILE A 17 -11.23 48.40 21.40
N LEU A 18 -10.58 48.34 22.56
CA LEU A 18 -10.31 47.05 23.26
C LEU A 18 -11.63 46.38 23.72
N VAL A 19 -12.58 47.16 24.23
CA VAL A 19 -13.90 46.65 24.60
C VAL A 19 -14.70 46.18 23.39
N LEU A 20 -14.60 46.89 22.27
CA LEU A 20 -15.30 46.53 21.03
C LEU A 20 -14.72 45.22 20.43
N VAL A 21 -13.41 45.03 20.50
CA VAL A 21 -12.75 43.77 20.07
C VAL A 21 -13.11 42.59 20.97
N MET A 22 -13.21 42.81 22.29
CA MET A 22 -13.69 41.80 23.22
C MET A 22 -15.17 41.43 23.01
N LEU A 23 -16.02 42.41 22.71
CA LEU A 23 -17.45 42.17 22.40
C LEU A 23 -17.64 41.43 21.07
N LEU A 24 -16.83 41.72 20.04
CA LEU A 24 -16.85 41.00 18.77
C LEU A 24 -16.33 39.55 18.93
N SER A 25 -15.35 39.29 19.81
CA SER A 25 -14.86 37.92 20.11
C SER A 25 -15.90 37.10 20.87
N LEU A 26 -16.70 37.71 21.73
CA LEU A 26 -17.81 37.06 22.45
C LEU A 26 -19.01 36.77 21.53
N MET A 27 -19.25 37.56 20.52
CA MET A 27 -20.31 37.30 19.54
C MET A 27 -19.95 36.20 18.55
N SER A 28 -18.68 35.96 18.26
CA SER A 28 -18.25 34.86 17.41
C SER A 28 -18.30 33.50 18.11
N MET A 29 -18.31 33.43 19.46
CA MET A 29 -18.50 32.18 20.20
C MET A 29 -19.98 31.77 20.35
N SER A 30 -20.92 32.68 20.24
CA SER A 30 -22.36 32.36 20.40
C SER A 30 -23.04 31.92 19.10
N ALA A 31 -22.39 32.07 17.94
CA ALA A 31 -22.91 31.59 16.66
C ALA A 31 -22.56 30.13 16.34
N PHE A 32 -21.72 29.51 17.17
CA PHE A 32 -21.30 28.12 16.96
C PHE A 32 -22.11 27.08 17.76
N THR A 33 -23.05 27.51 18.60
CA THR A 33 -23.84 26.62 19.47
C THR A 33 -25.32 26.50 19.12
N MET A 34 -25.76 26.95 17.93
CA MET A 34 -27.15 26.83 17.50
C MET A 34 -27.32 26.10 16.15
N ALA A 35 -26.66 24.99 15.96
CA ALA A 35 -26.98 24.07 14.86
C ALA A 35 -26.86 22.63 15.31
N THR A 36 -27.48 22.31 16.46
CA THR A 36 -27.79 20.92 16.80
C THR A 36 -29.23 20.84 17.20
N ASN A 37 -30.13 20.83 16.23
CA ASN A 37 -31.46 20.26 16.45
C ASN A 37 -31.43 18.84 15.90
N GLU A 38 -31.51 17.98 16.84
CA GLU A 38 -31.70 16.55 16.85
C GLU A 38 -32.85 16.11 15.95
N THR A 39 -32.54 15.29 14.96
CA THR A 39 -33.40 14.15 14.65
C THR A 39 -32.56 12.92 14.88
N GLY A 40 -33.01 12.11 15.86
CA GLY A 40 -32.27 10.95 16.34
C GLY A 40 -31.92 9.95 15.23
N ALA A 41 -30.68 9.96 14.88
CA ALA A 41 -29.97 8.80 14.41
C ALA A 41 -28.69 8.77 15.24
N SER A 42 -28.59 7.79 16.12
CA SER A 42 -27.33 7.42 16.78
C SER A 42 -26.31 7.12 15.69
N SER A 43 -25.67 8.14 15.16
CA SER A 43 -24.38 7.97 14.53
C SER A 43 -23.42 7.71 15.67
N SER A 44 -23.22 6.43 16.01
CA SER A 44 -22.00 6.04 16.68
C SER A 44 -20.90 6.74 15.90
N ALA A 45 -20.16 7.66 16.54
CA ALA A 45 -18.93 8.18 15.98
C ALA A 45 -18.14 6.95 15.55
N ARG A 46 -18.11 6.64 14.25
CA ARG A 46 -17.18 5.66 13.73
C ARG A 46 -15.83 6.20 14.14
N ASN A 47 -15.17 5.49 15.04
CA ASN A 47 -13.77 5.75 15.28
C ASN A 47 -13.11 5.68 13.90
N ASP A 48 -12.60 6.79 13.39
CA ASP A 48 -11.91 6.90 12.09
C ASP A 48 -10.59 6.11 12.05
N PHE A 49 -10.37 5.24 13.04
CA PHE A 49 -9.20 4.38 13.11
C PHE A 49 -9.36 3.19 12.17
N MET A 50 -8.42 3.04 11.25
CA MET A 50 -8.25 1.80 10.51
C MET A 50 -7.89 0.68 11.50
N ARG A 51 -8.70 -0.39 11.49
CA ARG A 51 -8.38 -1.63 12.17
C ARG A 51 -8.09 -2.65 11.09
N VAL A 52 -6.82 -2.98 10.93
CA VAL A 52 -6.32 -3.84 9.85
C VAL A 52 -5.99 -5.22 10.42
N PHE A 53 -6.53 -6.27 9.83
CA PHE A 53 -6.13 -7.64 10.05
C PHE A 53 -5.18 -8.04 8.91
N HIS A 54 -3.97 -8.47 9.22
CA HIS A 54 -2.99 -8.90 8.23
C HIS A 54 -3.04 -10.42 8.03
N LEU A 55 -3.05 -10.87 6.77
CA LEU A 55 -2.99 -12.27 6.38
C LEU A 55 -1.88 -12.48 5.33
N ASP A 56 -0.87 -13.26 5.68
CA ASP A 56 0.21 -13.63 4.76
C ASP A 56 -0.21 -14.80 3.86
N CYS A 57 -0.75 -14.45 2.69
CA CYS A 57 -1.13 -15.40 1.65
C CYS A 57 0.04 -15.75 0.71
N GLY A 58 1.16 -15.04 0.79
CA GLY A 58 2.36 -15.35 0.01
C GLY A 58 3.06 -16.59 0.55
N ARG A 59 3.35 -16.61 1.85
CA ARG A 59 4.05 -17.72 2.51
C ARG A 59 3.19 -18.97 2.72
N LYS A 60 1.87 -18.79 2.73
CA LYS A 60 0.93 -19.90 2.85
C LYS A 60 -0.27 -19.67 1.92
N TYR A 61 -0.66 -20.71 1.19
CA TYR A 61 -1.90 -20.67 0.43
C TYR A 61 -3.11 -20.73 1.35
N PHE A 62 -4.08 -19.87 1.09
CA PHE A 62 -5.41 -19.91 1.67
C PHE A 62 -6.43 -19.97 0.53
N SER A 63 -7.36 -20.91 0.64
CA SER A 63 -8.47 -21.02 -0.30
C SER A 63 -9.44 -19.85 -0.17
N VAL A 64 -10.26 -19.63 -1.19
CA VAL A 64 -11.33 -18.63 -1.18
C VAL A 64 -12.25 -18.81 0.04
N ALA A 65 -12.57 -20.05 0.40
CA ALA A 65 -13.44 -20.37 1.54
C ALA A 65 -12.80 -19.97 2.87
N GLU A 66 -11.49 -20.25 3.05
CA GLU A 66 -10.74 -19.87 4.26
C GLU A 66 -10.65 -18.35 4.40
N ILE A 67 -10.33 -17.64 3.31
CA ILE A 67 -10.26 -16.17 3.32
C ILE A 67 -11.63 -15.56 3.65
N LYS A 68 -12.71 -16.07 3.07
CA LYS A 68 -14.08 -15.61 3.40
C LYS A 68 -14.45 -15.85 4.86
N SER A 69 -14.05 -16.98 5.44
CA SER A 69 -14.23 -17.24 6.88
C SER A 69 -13.46 -16.28 7.77
N LEU A 70 -12.25 -15.91 7.36
CA LEU A 70 -11.47 -14.88 8.07
C LEU A 70 -12.07 -13.48 7.93
N ILE A 71 -12.66 -13.16 6.76
CA ILE A 71 -13.42 -11.91 6.56
C ILE A 71 -14.61 -11.84 7.51
N ASP A 72 -15.37 -12.94 7.67
CA ASP A 72 -16.50 -12.99 8.63
C ASP A 72 -16.00 -12.75 10.07
N THR A 73 -14.90 -13.38 10.45
CA THR A 73 -14.29 -13.22 11.77
C THR A 73 -13.82 -11.78 12.01
N ALA A 74 -13.14 -11.19 11.04
CA ALA A 74 -12.67 -9.81 11.11
C ALA A 74 -13.84 -8.81 11.18
N SER A 75 -14.88 -9.02 10.38
CA SER A 75 -16.09 -8.19 10.41
C SER A 75 -16.79 -8.28 11.76
N ALA A 76 -16.98 -9.47 12.33
CA ALA A 76 -17.57 -9.68 13.65
C ALA A 76 -16.74 -9.03 14.77
N ALA A 77 -15.41 -8.94 14.61
CA ALA A 77 -14.49 -8.27 15.53
C ALA A 77 -14.32 -6.76 15.25
N ASN A 78 -15.17 -6.18 14.39
CA ASN A 78 -15.15 -4.77 14.01
C ASN A 78 -13.84 -4.30 13.32
N TYR A 79 -13.12 -5.18 12.64
CA TYR A 79 -12.07 -4.74 11.72
C TYR A 79 -12.68 -3.97 10.56
N THR A 80 -11.93 -3.04 10.01
CA THR A 80 -12.35 -2.22 8.85
C THR A 80 -11.66 -2.66 7.57
N HIS A 81 -10.47 -3.27 7.71
CA HIS A 81 -9.65 -3.69 6.58
C HIS A 81 -9.04 -5.07 6.84
N ILE A 82 -8.80 -5.79 5.76
CA ILE A 82 -7.91 -6.95 5.73
C ILE A 82 -6.80 -6.67 4.74
N GLU A 83 -5.56 -6.73 5.21
CA GLU A 83 -4.38 -6.71 4.35
C GLU A 83 -4.07 -8.13 3.91
N LEU A 84 -4.13 -8.37 2.59
CA LEU A 84 -3.77 -9.64 1.97
C LEU A 84 -2.39 -9.54 1.34
N ALA A 85 -1.38 -10.12 1.96
CA ALA A 85 -0.04 -10.22 1.40
C ALA A 85 -0.01 -11.35 0.35
N VAL A 86 -0.49 -11.06 -0.85
CA VAL A 86 -0.53 -12.04 -1.96
C VAL A 86 0.83 -12.25 -2.62
N GLY A 87 1.74 -11.29 -2.43
CA GLY A 87 3.14 -11.34 -2.85
C GLY A 87 4.06 -11.07 -1.66
N ASN A 88 4.54 -12.14 -1.02
CA ASN A 88 5.51 -12.10 0.07
C ASN A 88 6.31 -13.38 0.00
N ASP A 89 7.54 -13.31 -0.50
CA ASP A 89 8.37 -14.39 -0.98
C ASP A 89 7.76 -15.10 -2.22
N SER A 90 6.64 -15.81 -2.10
CA SER A 90 5.85 -16.31 -3.23
C SER A 90 4.90 -15.22 -3.75
N LEU A 91 4.40 -15.42 -4.97
CA LEU A 91 3.32 -14.63 -5.55
C LEU A 91 2.13 -15.57 -5.82
N ARG A 92 1.18 -15.64 -4.88
CA ARG A 92 0.09 -16.63 -4.91
C ARG A 92 -1.26 -16.09 -5.39
N PHE A 93 -1.21 -15.04 -6.16
CA PHE A 93 -2.35 -14.53 -6.91
C PHE A 93 -1.91 -14.22 -8.33
N LEU A 94 -2.55 -14.85 -9.33
CA LEU A 94 -2.24 -14.66 -10.73
C LEU A 94 -3.38 -13.94 -11.44
N LEU A 95 -3.04 -12.85 -12.15
CA LEU A 95 -3.98 -12.13 -13.00
C LEU A 95 -4.24 -12.92 -14.29
N ASP A 96 -5.38 -12.67 -14.94
CA ASP A 96 -5.69 -13.26 -16.26
C ASP A 96 -4.67 -12.85 -17.32
N ASP A 97 -4.25 -11.58 -17.30
CA ASP A 97 -3.16 -11.08 -18.13
C ASP A 97 -1.96 -10.64 -17.27
N MET A 98 -0.90 -11.46 -17.30
CA MET A 98 0.38 -11.18 -16.67
C MET A 98 1.48 -10.84 -17.70
N SER A 99 1.13 -10.56 -18.96
CA SER A 99 2.12 -10.15 -19.96
C SER A 99 2.87 -8.89 -19.51
N VAL A 100 4.18 -8.85 -19.73
CA VAL A 100 5.02 -7.68 -19.43
C VAL A 100 5.92 -7.35 -20.62
N THR A 101 6.17 -6.06 -20.83
CA THR A 101 7.11 -5.59 -21.85
C THR A 101 8.30 -4.93 -21.18
N VAL A 102 9.49 -5.41 -21.47
CA VAL A 102 10.75 -4.93 -20.91
C VAL A 102 11.77 -4.78 -22.03
N ASP A 103 12.42 -3.65 -22.10
CA ASP A 103 13.45 -3.36 -23.12
C ASP A 103 12.99 -3.65 -24.55
N GLY A 104 11.71 -3.36 -24.84
CA GLY A 104 11.09 -3.58 -26.16
C GLY A 104 10.70 -5.03 -26.47
N LYS A 105 10.95 -5.98 -25.55
CA LYS A 105 10.53 -7.38 -25.68
C LYS A 105 9.30 -7.63 -24.79
N THR A 106 8.26 -8.21 -25.38
CA THR A 106 7.06 -8.64 -24.65
C THR A 106 7.17 -10.12 -24.28
N TYR A 107 6.96 -10.41 -23.00
CA TYR A 107 6.82 -11.75 -22.46
C TYR A 107 5.33 -12.07 -22.33
N ALA A 108 4.91 -13.19 -22.90
CA ALA A 108 3.50 -13.57 -22.92
C ALA A 108 2.98 -13.90 -21.52
N SER A 109 1.70 -13.69 -21.31
CA SER A 109 1.04 -13.94 -20.02
C SER A 109 1.29 -15.34 -19.48
N ASP A 110 1.14 -16.36 -20.32
CA ASP A 110 1.29 -17.76 -19.92
C ASP A 110 2.74 -18.10 -19.56
N ASP A 111 3.72 -17.49 -20.24
CA ASP A 111 5.14 -17.64 -19.92
C ASP A 111 5.42 -17.02 -18.54
N VAL A 112 4.91 -15.82 -18.27
CA VAL A 112 5.07 -15.14 -16.96
C VAL A 112 4.42 -15.96 -15.86
N LYS A 113 3.18 -16.41 -16.02
CA LYS A 113 2.47 -17.27 -15.07
C LYS A 113 3.26 -18.55 -14.77
N THR A 114 3.72 -19.22 -15.83
CA THR A 114 4.52 -20.45 -15.70
C THR A 114 5.78 -20.20 -14.89
N GLN A 115 6.52 -19.11 -15.14
CA GLN A 115 7.74 -18.83 -14.41
C GLN A 115 7.49 -18.38 -12.97
N ILE A 116 6.39 -17.68 -12.69
CA ILE A 116 5.96 -17.37 -11.31
C ILE A 116 5.62 -18.67 -10.57
N HIS A 117 4.83 -19.55 -11.18
CA HIS A 117 4.52 -20.87 -10.60
C HIS A 117 5.79 -21.66 -10.29
N ASN A 118 6.73 -21.74 -11.24
CA ASN A 118 8.02 -22.40 -11.02
C ASN A 118 8.83 -21.77 -9.88
N GLY A 119 8.75 -20.45 -9.73
CA GLY A 119 9.34 -19.73 -8.60
C GLY A 119 8.68 -20.10 -7.27
N ASN A 120 7.35 -20.17 -7.24
CA ASN A 120 6.60 -20.60 -6.06
C ASN A 120 6.98 -22.03 -5.66
N VAL A 121 6.98 -22.97 -6.62
CA VAL A 121 7.38 -24.39 -6.40
C VAL A 121 8.80 -24.48 -5.84
N LYS A 122 9.73 -23.71 -6.41
CA LYS A 122 11.15 -23.76 -6.04
C LYS A 122 11.41 -23.42 -4.57
N TYR A 123 10.62 -22.48 -4.01
CA TYR A 123 10.89 -21.93 -2.68
C TYR A 123 9.91 -22.40 -1.59
N TYR A 124 8.72 -22.89 -1.96
CA TYR A 124 7.64 -23.06 -0.99
C TYR A 124 6.90 -24.39 -0.99
N ASP A 125 7.30 -25.37 -1.70
CA ASP A 125 6.75 -26.72 -1.72
C ASP A 125 6.41 -27.18 -3.15
N ALA A 126 7.16 -28.17 -3.58
CA ALA A 126 7.03 -28.73 -4.91
C ALA A 126 5.75 -29.59 -5.10
N GLY A 127 5.07 -30.00 -4.02
CA GLY A 127 3.98 -30.99 -4.09
C GLY A 127 2.58 -30.41 -4.22
N SER A 128 2.34 -29.17 -3.84
CA SER A 128 0.98 -28.60 -3.70
C SER A 128 0.92 -27.08 -3.80
N VAL A 129 1.65 -26.49 -4.75
CA VAL A 129 1.57 -25.04 -4.95
C VAL A 129 0.26 -24.69 -5.59
N ASN A 130 -0.54 -23.92 -4.87
CA ASN A 130 -1.76 -23.33 -5.34
C ASN A 130 -1.61 -21.81 -5.41
N GLU A 131 -2.23 -21.22 -6.41
CA GLU A 131 -2.39 -19.78 -6.55
C GLU A 131 -3.88 -19.44 -6.69
N LEU A 132 -4.27 -18.26 -6.22
CA LEU A 132 -5.59 -17.70 -6.48
C LEU A 132 -5.64 -17.21 -7.93
N SER A 133 -6.73 -17.50 -8.62
CA SER A 133 -7.03 -16.90 -9.91
C SER A 133 -7.60 -15.48 -9.75
N GLN A 134 -7.71 -14.74 -10.84
CA GLN A 134 -8.36 -13.44 -10.83
C GLN A 134 -9.84 -13.53 -10.44
N SER A 135 -10.55 -14.57 -10.89
CA SER A 135 -11.94 -14.81 -10.48
C SER A 135 -12.07 -15.14 -8.99
N ASP A 136 -11.09 -15.83 -8.39
CA ASP A 136 -11.07 -16.09 -6.95
C ASP A 136 -10.92 -14.78 -6.16
N MET A 137 -10.00 -13.91 -6.60
CA MET A 137 -9.78 -12.62 -5.96
C MET A 137 -10.99 -11.69 -6.13
N ASP A 138 -11.63 -11.69 -7.29
CA ASP A 138 -12.89 -10.96 -7.52
C ASP A 138 -13.97 -11.40 -6.51
N ALA A 139 -14.10 -12.70 -6.29
CA ALA A 139 -15.06 -13.25 -5.33
C ALA A 139 -14.71 -12.91 -3.86
N ILE A 140 -13.41 -12.80 -3.54
CA ILE A 140 -12.95 -12.39 -2.22
C ILE A 140 -13.23 -10.90 -1.98
N ILE A 141 -12.88 -10.03 -2.93
CA ILE A 141 -13.10 -8.58 -2.82
C ILE A 141 -14.58 -8.26 -2.70
N ALA A 142 -15.43 -8.83 -3.57
CA ALA A 142 -16.87 -8.64 -3.51
C ALA A 142 -17.46 -9.10 -2.17
N TYR A 143 -16.96 -10.23 -1.64
CA TYR A 143 -17.41 -10.73 -0.35
C TYR A 143 -17.00 -9.80 0.80
N ALA A 144 -15.75 -9.31 0.81
CA ALA A 144 -15.28 -8.37 1.81
C ALA A 144 -16.11 -7.08 1.80
N GLN A 145 -16.39 -6.52 0.61
CA GLN A 145 -17.25 -5.35 0.44
C GLN A 145 -18.65 -5.58 1.00
N SER A 146 -19.24 -6.78 0.81
CA SER A 146 -20.56 -7.13 1.38
C SER A 146 -20.55 -7.17 2.91
N LYS A 147 -19.38 -7.28 3.53
CA LYS A 147 -19.18 -7.29 4.99
C LYS A 147 -18.66 -5.94 5.53
N ASN A 148 -18.63 -4.90 4.70
CA ASN A 148 -18.02 -3.59 5.00
C ASN A 148 -16.53 -3.68 5.40
N ILE A 149 -15.83 -4.64 4.84
CA ILE A 149 -14.37 -4.81 4.95
C ILE A 149 -13.72 -4.36 3.64
N SER A 150 -12.72 -3.50 3.71
CA SER A 150 -11.88 -3.13 2.57
C SER A 150 -10.66 -4.03 2.49
N ILE A 151 -10.27 -4.42 1.27
CA ILE A 151 -9.04 -5.17 1.04
C ILE A 151 -7.89 -4.20 0.80
N ILE A 152 -6.77 -4.44 1.46
CA ILE A 152 -5.47 -3.81 1.20
C ILE A 152 -4.58 -4.91 0.60
N PRO A 153 -4.29 -4.90 -0.69
CA PRO A 153 -3.32 -5.84 -1.26
C PRO A 153 -1.91 -5.46 -0.82
N LEU A 154 -1.09 -6.48 -0.56
CA LEU A 154 0.35 -6.32 -0.36
C LEU A 154 1.10 -7.21 -1.34
N ILE A 155 2.02 -6.60 -2.09
CA ILE A 155 3.08 -7.29 -2.85
C ILE A 155 4.39 -6.67 -2.44
N ASN A 156 5.20 -7.45 -1.72
CA ASN A 156 6.43 -6.97 -1.12
C ASN A 156 7.52 -6.73 -2.17
N THR A 157 8.19 -5.59 -2.05
CA THR A 157 9.32 -5.16 -2.89
C THR A 157 10.01 -3.98 -2.18
N PRO A 158 11.34 -3.85 -2.24
CA PRO A 158 12.35 -4.57 -3.04
C PRO A 158 12.88 -5.86 -2.42
N GLY A 159 12.41 -6.25 -1.22
CA GLY A 159 12.67 -7.53 -0.59
C GLY A 159 11.51 -8.52 -0.78
N HIS A 160 11.68 -9.77 -0.30
CA HIS A 160 10.64 -10.81 -0.32
C HIS A 160 10.02 -11.11 -1.69
N MET A 161 10.86 -11.09 -2.74
CA MET A 161 10.44 -11.20 -4.14
C MET A 161 10.85 -12.53 -4.79
N ASP A 162 11.07 -13.59 -4.03
CA ASP A 162 11.67 -14.86 -4.48
C ASP A 162 11.07 -15.36 -5.80
N ALA A 163 9.74 -15.51 -5.86
CA ALA A 163 9.08 -16.01 -7.06
C ALA A 163 9.16 -15.02 -8.24
N ILE A 164 9.01 -13.71 -7.96
CA ILE A 164 9.09 -12.67 -9.00
C ILE A 164 10.49 -12.61 -9.60
N LEU A 165 11.54 -12.64 -8.77
CA LEU A 165 12.92 -12.56 -9.24
C LEU A 165 13.35 -13.83 -9.96
N SER A 166 12.88 -15.01 -9.50
CA SER A 166 13.09 -16.26 -10.20
C SER A 166 12.48 -16.22 -11.61
N ALA A 167 11.25 -15.72 -11.73
CA ALA A 167 10.56 -15.56 -13.01
C ALA A 167 11.26 -14.54 -13.92
N ALA A 168 11.58 -13.36 -13.38
CA ALA A 168 12.26 -12.31 -14.12
C ALA A 168 13.61 -12.81 -14.67
N THR A 169 14.42 -13.48 -13.83
CA THR A 169 15.71 -14.05 -14.25
C THR A 169 15.53 -15.10 -15.33
N SER A 170 14.56 -16.01 -15.20
CA SER A 170 14.30 -17.07 -16.19
C SER A 170 13.85 -16.52 -17.54
N LEU A 171 13.00 -15.49 -17.56
CA LEU A 171 12.45 -14.91 -18.76
C LEU A 171 13.44 -13.97 -19.48
N THR A 172 14.15 -13.17 -18.71
CA THR A 172 15.06 -12.16 -19.29
C THR A 172 16.44 -12.71 -19.61
N GLY A 173 16.86 -13.77 -18.94
CA GLY A 173 18.22 -14.31 -19.00
C GLY A 173 19.24 -13.47 -18.21
N VAL A 174 18.78 -12.47 -17.46
CA VAL A 174 19.60 -11.56 -16.64
C VAL A 174 19.37 -11.87 -15.17
N ASN A 175 20.44 -12.02 -14.36
CA ASN A 175 20.27 -12.15 -12.92
C ASN A 175 19.64 -10.87 -12.34
N CYS A 176 18.40 -11.00 -11.85
CA CYS A 176 17.62 -9.91 -11.31
C CYS A 176 17.82 -9.69 -9.81
N SER A 177 18.57 -10.58 -9.13
CA SER A 177 18.77 -10.55 -7.67
C SER A 177 20.08 -9.85 -7.30
N ALA A 178 20.06 -9.13 -6.18
CA ALA A 178 21.24 -8.47 -5.61
C ALA A 178 21.95 -9.34 -4.57
N TYR A 179 23.26 -9.21 -4.47
CA TYR A 179 24.09 -9.77 -3.38
C TYR A 179 23.93 -11.29 -3.15
N ASP A 180 23.69 -12.04 -4.22
CA ASP A 180 23.35 -13.48 -4.15
C ASP A 180 22.12 -13.78 -3.28
N SER A 181 21.30 -12.78 -2.97
CA SER A 181 20.01 -12.96 -2.35
C SER A 181 19.05 -13.62 -3.33
N VAL A 182 18.19 -14.51 -2.85
CA VAL A 182 17.14 -15.11 -3.67
C VAL A 182 15.88 -14.23 -3.69
N ARG A 183 15.78 -13.28 -2.75
CA ARG A 183 14.56 -12.52 -2.47
C ARG A 183 14.66 -11.02 -2.67
N THR A 184 15.83 -10.48 -2.99
CA THR A 184 16.07 -9.03 -3.08
C THR A 184 16.44 -8.62 -4.48
N ILE A 185 15.70 -7.68 -5.07
CA ILE A 185 15.97 -7.15 -6.41
C ILE A 185 17.28 -6.35 -6.44
N ASP A 186 18.08 -6.51 -7.51
CA ASP A 186 19.15 -5.55 -7.80
C ASP A 186 18.55 -4.25 -8.34
N VAL A 187 18.38 -3.28 -7.47
CA VAL A 187 17.83 -1.94 -7.79
C VAL A 187 18.72 -1.13 -8.74
N ALA A 188 19.93 -1.57 -9.05
CA ALA A 188 20.80 -0.98 -10.04
C ALA A 188 20.69 -1.68 -11.42
N ASN A 189 20.02 -2.83 -11.50
CA ASN A 189 19.78 -3.55 -12.74
C ASN A 189 18.49 -3.03 -13.40
N THR A 190 18.63 -2.31 -14.52
CA THR A 190 17.51 -1.66 -15.21
C THR A 190 16.48 -2.65 -15.74
N THR A 191 16.90 -3.83 -16.21
CA THR A 191 16.00 -4.88 -16.67
C THR A 191 15.18 -5.49 -15.52
N ALA A 192 15.82 -5.74 -14.37
CA ALA A 192 15.13 -6.22 -13.17
C ALA A 192 14.08 -5.21 -12.67
N VAL A 193 14.47 -3.94 -12.61
CA VAL A 193 13.58 -2.83 -12.22
C VAL A 193 12.42 -2.69 -13.19
N ALA A 194 12.67 -2.68 -14.50
CA ALA A 194 11.63 -2.53 -15.52
C ALA A 194 10.64 -3.71 -15.50
N PHE A 195 11.13 -4.96 -15.37
CA PHE A 195 10.27 -6.14 -15.26
C PHE A 195 9.35 -6.05 -14.04
N THR A 196 9.93 -5.75 -12.88
CA THR A 196 9.18 -5.68 -11.63
C THR A 196 8.13 -4.57 -11.66
N GLN A 197 8.51 -3.37 -12.10
CA GLN A 197 7.59 -2.24 -12.19
C GLN A 197 6.45 -2.51 -13.18
N ALA A 198 6.74 -3.13 -14.34
CA ALA A 198 5.71 -3.50 -15.30
C ALA A 198 4.72 -4.53 -14.74
N LEU A 199 5.23 -5.53 -13.99
CA LEU A 199 4.38 -6.53 -13.34
C LEU A 199 3.55 -5.91 -12.22
N LEU A 200 4.16 -5.13 -11.32
CA LEU A 200 3.47 -4.46 -10.22
C LEU A 200 2.37 -3.51 -10.73
N GLN A 201 2.61 -2.79 -11.82
CA GLN A 201 1.60 -1.90 -12.40
C GLN A 201 0.31 -2.63 -12.76
N LYS A 202 0.39 -3.88 -13.22
CA LYS A 202 -0.81 -4.68 -13.50
C LYS A 202 -1.62 -4.97 -12.24
N TYR A 203 -0.94 -5.34 -11.16
CA TYR A 203 -1.59 -5.57 -9.86
C TYR A 203 -2.19 -4.28 -9.27
N ILE A 204 -1.43 -3.19 -9.32
CA ILE A 204 -1.91 -1.88 -8.85
C ILE A 204 -3.16 -1.47 -9.62
N ASN A 205 -3.15 -1.56 -10.96
CA ASN A 205 -4.30 -1.25 -11.81
C ASN A 205 -5.50 -2.15 -11.50
N TYR A 206 -5.27 -3.46 -11.33
CA TYR A 206 -6.32 -4.41 -11.01
C TYR A 206 -7.01 -4.06 -9.69
N PHE A 207 -6.26 -3.89 -8.61
CA PHE A 207 -6.84 -3.62 -7.30
C PHE A 207 -7.48 -2.23 -7.22
N ALA A 208 -6.89 -1.21 -7.82
CA ALA A 208 -7.50 0.12 -7.93
C ALA A 208 -8.82 0.04 -8.71
N GLY A 209 -8.86 -0.68 -9.83
CA GLY A 209 -10.08 -0.92 -10.62
C GLY A 209 -11.17 -1.70 -9.87
N LYS A 210 -10.83 -2.42 -8.81
CA LYS A 210 -11.78 -3.11 -7.91
C LYS A 210 -12.19 -2.25 -6.70
N GLY A 211 -11.75 -1.01 -6.63
CA GLY A 211 -12.09 -0.08 -5.55
C GLY A 211 -11.28 -0.29 -4.26
N CYS A 212 -10.13 -0.98 -4.33
CA CYS A 212 -9.19 -1.03 -3.22
C CYS A 212 -8.49 0.33 -3.10
N GLY A 213 -8.77 1.07 -2.03
CA GLY A 213 -8.25 2.44 -1.83
C GLY A 213 -6.79 2.52 -1.37
N TYR A 214 -6.15 1.39 -1.14
CA TYR A 214 -4.77 1.29 -0.65
C TYR A 214 -4.05 0.15 -1.35
N PHE A 215 -2.74 0.28 -1.46
CA PHE A 215 -1.84 -0.79 -1.90
C PHE A 215 -0.57 -0.71 -1.06
N ASN A 216 -0.17 -1.82 -0.42
CA ASN A 216 1.04 -1.89 0.37
C ASN A 216 2.15 -2.55 -0.47
N MET A 217 3.28 -1.85 -0.63
CA MET A 217 4.46 -2.37 -1.31
C MET A 217 5.47 -3.05 -0.36
N GLY A 218 5.17 -3.13 0.94
CA GLY A 218 6.07 -3.66 1.97
C GLY A 218 7.25 -2.73 2.21
N ALA A 219 8.29 -2.85 1.38
CA ALA A 219 9.54 -2.08 1.42
C ALA A 219 10.42 -2.35 2.66
N ASP A 220 10.26 -3.51 3.27
CA ASP A 220 11.03 -3.98 4.40
C ASP A 220 12.16 -4.95 3.99
N GLU A 221 13.06 -5.22 4.89
CA GLU A 221 14.06 -6.29 4.90
C GLU A 221 14.90 -6.43 3.62
N TYR A 222 15.40 -5.32 3.07
CA TYR A 222 16.28 -5.37 1.91
C TYR A 222 17.54 -6.20 2.17
N ALA A 223 17.70 -7.32 1.45
CA ALA A 223 18.82 -8.25 1.54
C ALA A 223 19.11 -8.79 2.97
N ASN A 224 18.07 -8.93 3.78
CA ASN A 224 18.18 -9.44 5.16
C ASN A 224 18.59 -10.92 5.25
N ASP A 225 18.45 -11.67 4.17
CA ASP A 225 18.90 -13.07 4.04
C ASP A 225 20.42 -13.19 3.80
N LYS A 226 21.12 -12.06 3.71
CA LYS A 226 22.58 -12.00 3.52
C LYS A 226 23.23 -11.19 4.61
N THR A 227 24.39 -11.66 5.07
CA THR A 227 25.24 -10.91 5.99
C THR A 227 25.61 -9.58 5.35
N ASP A 228 25.36 -8.49 6.06
CA ASP A 228 25.68 -7.13 5.62
C ASP A 228 25.00 -6.69 4.30
N GLY A 229 23.91 -7.32 3.86
CA GLY A 229 23.27 -7.02 2.58
C GLY A 229 22.90 -5.54 2.41
N PHE A 230 22.28 -4.93 3.41
CA PHE A 230 21.97 -3.48 3.35
C PHE A 230 23.22 -2.61 3.48
N ALA A 231 24.18 -3.01 4.31
CA ALA A 231 25.46 -2.31 4.41
C ALA A 231 26.26 -2.40 3.09
N ALA A 232 26.16 -3.51 2.36
CA ALA A 232 26.75 -3.65 1.03
C ALA A 232 26.13 -2.64 0.04
N LEU A 233 24.81 -2.43 0.08
CA LEU A 233 24.11 -1.42 -0.74
C LEU A 233 24.71 -0.02 -0.53
N ILE A 234 24.96 0.36 0.73
CA ILE A 234 25.57 1.65 1.09
C ILE A 234 27.03 1.71 0.62
N LYS A 235 27.81 0.67 0.91
CA LYS A 235 29.23 0.56 0.52
C LYS A 235 29.41 0.67 -1.00
N ASP A 236 28.54 0.04 -1.77
CA ASP A 236 28.56 0.05 -3.22
C ASP A 236 27.98 1.35 -3.82
N LYS A 237 27.59 2.29 -2.98
CA LYS A 237 27.00 3.59 -3.39
C LYS A 237 25.69 3.43 -4.18
N LYS A 238 24.96 2.36 -3.98
CA LYS A 238 23.68 2.05 -4.65
C LYS A 238 22.44 2.53 -3.85
N TYR A 239 22.61 3.19 -2.72
CA TYR A 239 21.49 3.66 -1.89
C TYR A 239 20.56 4.61 -2.66
N GLY A 240 21.09 5.46 -3.54
CA GLY A 240 20.30 6.32 -4.40
C GLY A 240 19.38 5.54 -5.35
N ASN A 241 19.83 4.38 -5.86
CA ASN A 241 19.01 3.48 -6.68
C ASN A 241 17.86 2.88 -5.87
N PHE A 242 18.12 2.45 -4.62
CA PHE A 242 17.09 1.97 -3.70
C PHE A 242 16.00 3.03 -3.48
N VAL A 243 16.39 4.25 -3.12
CA VAL A 243 15.44 5.36 -2.90
C VAL A 243 14.66 5.66 -4.19
N SER A 244 15.31 5.70 -5.33
CA SER A 244 14.67 5.94 -6.63
C SER A 244 13.66 4.85 -6.97
N TYR A 245 14.01 3.58 -6.73
CA TYR A 245 13.13 2.46 -6.95
C TYR A 245 11.86 2.52 -6.07
N VAL A 246 12.04 2.69 -4.77
CA VAL A 246 10.91 2.78 -3.82
C VAL A 246 9.99 3.95 -4.18
N ASN A 247 10.56 5.12 -4.48
CA ASN A 247 9.77 6.29 -4.88
C ASN A 247 9.03 6.06 -6.21
N ALA A 248 9.62 5.35 -7.17
CA ALA A 248 8.97 5.05 -8.45
C ALA A 248 7.77 4.11 -8.26
N VAL A 249 7.89 3.06 -7.45
CA VAL A 249 6.76 2.17 -7.13
C VAL A 249 5.68 2.92 -6.35
N ALA A 250 6.06 3.75 -5.37
CA ALA A 250 5.11 4.58 -4.64
C ALA A 250 4.35 5.54 -5.59
N ALA A 251 5.04 6.13 -6.58
CA ALA A 251 4.41 6.98 -7.58
C ALA A 251 3.41 6.21 -8.47
N GLN A 252 3.71 4.96 -8.84
CA GLN A 252 2.76 4.10 -9.56
C GLN A 252 1.49 3.86 -8.75
N ILE A 253 1.62 3.59 -7.44
CA ILE A 253 0.48 3.38 -6.54
C ILE A 253 -0.37 4.66 -6.46
N VAL A 254 0.25 5.80 -6.21
CA VAL A 254 -0.47 7.09 -6.08
C VAL A 254 -1.20 7.44 -7.36
N ALA A 255 -0.56 7.28 -8.53
CA ALA A 255 -1.16 7.62 -9.82
C ALA A 255 -2.43 6.81 -10.17
N CYS A 256 -2.63 5.65 -9.56
CA CYS A 256 -3.83 4.83 -9.77
C CYS A 256 -4.95 5.10 -8.76
N HIS A 257 -4.68 5.89 -7.71
CA HIS A 257 -5.63 6.19 -6.63
C HIS A 257 -6.04 7.67 -6.61
N THR A 258 -5.63 8.44 -7.59
CA THR A 258 -6.07 9.83 -7.85
C THR A 258 -7.05 9.90 -9.00
#